data_c16e5b1c17053d34b98c1a57c5a07caa
#
_entry.id   c16e5b1c17053d34b98c1a57c5a07caa
#
_cell.length_a   1.000
_cell.length_b   1.000
_cell.length_c   1.000
_cell.angle_alpha   90.00
_cell.angle_beta   90.00
_cell.angle_gamma   90.00
#
_symmetry.space_group_name_H-M   'P 1'
#
loop_
_entity.id
_entity.type
_entity.pdbx_description
1 polymer ?
#
loop_
_entity_poly.entity_id
_entity_poly.type
_entity_poly.pdbx_seq_one_letter_code
_entity_poly.pdbx_strand_id
1 'polypeptide(L)'
;MIKLDISKLVLASAFLAAPAAAQDFAGLPSVTDIVAAAKADKAAVPAPSRPENARAAKEWTIMVFMNGKNNLTEYVIEDMNEMEKFGPTENINIVTQAARTAESEGPSYPPPGGYDDYNPWGGPTVPHPGWPNPNWNVPPMRAKITTVKDASTDWTGVRRYQVTKDGENGSLSSIMLKDMGKVDMGDYKQLVEFGKWAKLNYPAKKYMLIVWNHGDGWKNKGLKQPILRGISYDDETGNGISTVNLGKAVREMGGVEIYASDACLMQMAEVAYELKDAAKITVGSEENEPGDGWAYDYFLSRVHSNKGNLTSDVMAAAAVQGYKAFYAESNTAATQSALHTAGLNAFRPLLDQWVELVMKEDKAMVKEALTAATAFGGAGSRDLIHFMQNVYNKTKTEALKAKTIEVENHLYDKVIFDSEATGEKFKDVYGLAAYLPTYSYESDYDELAWAKEGKWDDFAKWITAK
;
A
#
# COMPACT_ATOMS: atom_id res chain seq x y z
N MET A 1 -16.49 5.38 -26.16
CA MET A 1 -16.52 6.83 -25.95
C MET A 1 -15.07 7.29 -25.82
N ILE A 2 -14.58 7.99 -26.82
CA ILE A 2 -13.16 8.42 -26.89
C ILE A 2 -13.05 9.68 -26.02
N LYS A 3 -12.33 9.62 -24.90
CA LYS A 3 -11.94 10.83 -24.16
C LYS A 3 -10.86 11.53 -24.99
N LEU A 4 -11.21 12.64 -25.63
CA LEU A 4 -10.22 13.55 -26.19
C LEU A 4 -9.42 14.17 -25.03
N ASP A 5 -8.10 14.14 -25.16
CA ASP A 5 -7.18 14.81 -24.24
C ASP A 5 -7.31 16.33 -24.40
N ILE A 6 -7.99 16.96 -23.44
CA ILE A 6 -8.30 18.39 -23.42
C ILE A 6 -7.02 19.26 -23.34
N SER A 7 -5.88 18.68 -22.92
CA SER A 7 -4.61 19.42 -22.80
C SER A 7 -4.06 19.92 -24.13
N LYS A 8 -4.40 19.24 -25.24
CA LYS A 8 -4.00 19.67 -26.59
C LYS A 8 -4.97 20.66 -27.24
N LEU A 9 -6.20 20.78 -26.72
CA LEU A 9 -7.18 21.79 -27.21
C LEU A 9 -6.95 23.17 -26.59
N VAL A 10 -6.36 23.26 -25.39
CA VAL A 10 -6.11 24.52 -24.69
C VAL A 10 -4.99 25.33 -25.35
N LEU A 11 -4.03 24.67 -26.01
CA LEU A 11 -2.97 25.39 -26.76
C LEU A 11 -3.50 26.09 -28.03
N ALA A 12 -4.60 25.63 -28.62
CA ALA A 12 -5.18 26.25 -29.81
C ALA A 12 -6.05 27.46 -29.47
N SER A 13 -6.59 27.57 -28.25
CA SER A 13 -7.44 28.69 -27.84
C SER A 13 -6.67 29.86 -27.23
N ALA A 14 -5.43 29.68 -26.77
CA ALA A 14 -4.59 30.75 -26.22
C ALA A 14 -4.01 31.67 -27.31
N PHE A 15 -4.04 31.28 -28.58
CA PHE A 15 -3.56 32.11 -29.71
C PHE A 15 -4.60 33.07 -30.28
N LEU A 16 -5.84 33.09 -29.82
CA LEU A 16 -6.92 33.91 -30.32
C LEU A 16 -7.15 35.25 -29.59
N ALA A 17 -6.30 35.59 -28.61
CA ALA A 17 -6.48 36.78 -27.78
C ALA A 17 -5.32 37.80 -27.83
N ALA A 18 -4.51 37.84 -28.89
CA ALA A 18 -3.53 38.92 -29.10
C ALA A 18 -3.88 39.76 -30.32
N PRO A 19 -3.73 41.10 -30.28
CA PRO A 19 -4.12 41.95 -31.38
C PRO A 19 -3.20 41.75 -32.60
N ALA A 20 -3.83 41.80 -33.76
CA ALA A 20 -3.31 41.47 -35.07
C ALA A 20 -2.01 42.18 -35.45
N ALA A 21 -0.91 41.39 -35.53
CA ALA A 21 0.09 41.58 -36.55
C ALA A 21 -0.07 40.41 -37.52
N ALA A 22 -0.32 40.67 -38.77
CA ALA A 22 -0.52 39.67 -39.79
C ALA A 22 0.76 38.84 -39.94
N GLN A 23 0.77 37.64 -39.36
CA GLN A 23 1.74 36.58 -39.68
C GLN A 23 1.07 35.59 -40.61
N ASP A 24 1.74 35.34 -41.71
CA ASP A 24 1.33 34.40 -42.76
C ASP A 24 1.37 32.97 -42.22
N PHE A 25 0.20 32.38 -42.00
CA PHE A 25 0.03 30.99 -41.48
C PHE A 25 -0.01 29.96 -42.62
N ALA A 26 0.47 30.29 -43.83
CA ALA A 26 0.56 29.38 -44.96
C ALA A 26 1.67 28.33 -44.74
N GLY A 27 1.39 27.32 -43.93
CA GLY A 27 2.33 26.20 -43.67
C GLY A 27 2.03 25.39 -42.46
N LEU A 28 1.04 25.77 -41.67
CA LEU A 28 0.62 24.93 -40.53
C LEU A 28 -0.35 23.82 -41.00
N PRO A 29 -0.15 22.58 -40.57
CA PRO A 29 -1.06 21.47 -40.90
C PRO A 29 -2.48 21.78 -40.37
N SER A 30 -3.50 21.46 -41.17
CA SER A 30 -4.89 21.63 -40.76
C SER A 30 -5.22 20.74 -39.54
N VAL A 31 -6.24 21.09 -38.79
CA VAL A 31 -6.72 20.26 -37.66
C VAL A 31 -7.04 18.85 -38.15
N THR A 32 -7.48 18.71 -39.39
CA THR A 32 -7.73 17.43 -40.04
C THR A 32 -6.45 16.62 -40.26
N ASP A 33 -5.35 17.29 -40.63
CA ASP A 33 -4.05 16.64 -40.82
C ASP A 33 -3.41 16.22 -39.50
N ILE A 34 -3.57 17.04 -38.44
CA ILE A 34 -3.10 16.71 -37.08
C ILE A 34 -3.90 15.51 -36.54
N VAL A 35 -5.21 15.46 -36.75
CA VAL A 35 -6.06 14.33 -36.34
C VAL A 35 -5.75 13.08 -37.16
N ALA A 36 -5.43 13.23 -38.45
CA ALA A 36 -5.03 12.10 -39.31
C ALA A 36 -3.65 11.56 -38.89
N ALA A 37 -2.67 12.43 -38.60
CA ALA A 37 -1.36 12.06 -38.09
C ALA A 37 -1.45 11.35 -36.72
N ALA A 38 -2.27 11.85 -35.79
CA ALA A 38 -2.50 11.23 -34.50
C ALA A 38 -3.22 9.87 -34.59
N LYS A 39 -4.04 9.64 -35.62
CA LYS A 39 -4.62 8.33 -35.94
C LYS A 39 -3.63 7.39 -36.58
N ALA A 40 -2.74 7.90 -37.44
CA ALA A 40 -1.67 7.12 -38.06
C ALA A 40 -0.63 6.66 -37.02
N ASP A 41 -0.24 7.52 -36.09
CA ASP A 41 0.65 7.17 -34.98
C ASP A 41 0.06 6.09 -34.05
N LYS A 42 -1.26 6.11 -33.80
CA LYS A 42 -1.95 5.04 -33.06
C LYS A 42 -1.99 3.71 -33.81
N ALA A 43 -1.96 3.73 -35.13
CA ALA A 43 -1.93 2.53 -35.96
C ALA A 43 -0.50 1.96 -36.13
N ALA A 44 0.53 2.78 -35.86
CA ALA A 44 1.93 2.42 -36.08
C ALA A 44 2.66 1.89 -34.83
N VAL A 45 2.03 1.87 -33.64
CA VAL A 45 2.57 1.17 -32.49
C VAL A 45 2.11 -0.29 -32.59
N PRO A 46 2.97 -1.24 -33.04
CA PRO A 46 2.61 -2.65 -33.00
C PRO A 46 2.29 -2.98 -31.55
N ALA A 47 1.15 -3.61 -31.29
CA ALA A 47 0.93 -4.27 -30.04
C ALA A 47 2.17 -5.14 -29.75
N PRO A 48 2.77 -5.10 -28.55
CA PRO A 48 3.95 -5.88 -28.24
C PRO A 48 3.67 -7.32 -28.67
N SER A 49 4.44 -7.81 -29.64
CA SER A 49 4.26 -9.15 -30.19
C SER A 49 4.40 -10.14 -29.04
N ARG A 50 3.36 -10.91 -28.80
CA ARG A 50 3.39 -12.00 -27.84
C ARG A 50 4.56 -12.90 -28.20
N PRO A 51 5.48 -13.22 -27.29
CA PRO A 51 6.59 -14.13 -27.58
C PRO A 51 6.04 -15.43 -28.19
N GLU A 52 6.73 -15.99 -29.16
CA GLU A 52 6.34 -17.23 -29.86
C GLU A 52 6.05 -18.41 -28.90
N ASN A 53 6.58 -18.34 -27.67
CA ASN A 53 6.38 -19.28 -26.56
C ASN A 53 5.51 -18.71 -25.43
N ALA A 54 4.56 -17.82 -25.75
CA ALA A 54 3.70 -17.25 -24.72
C ALA A 54 2.89 -18.34 -24.00
N ARG A 55 3.09 -18.43 -22.68
CA ARG A 55 2.35 -19.35 -21.82
C ARG A 55 0.85 -19.09 -21.94
N ALA A 56 0.04 -20.15 -21.83
CA ALA A 56 -1.41 -20.00 -21.74
C ALA A 56 -1.77 -19.13 -20.54
N ALA A 57 -2.73 -18.22 -20.72
CA ALA A 57 -3.17 -17.35 -19.62
C ALA A 57 -3.83 -18.20 -18.53
N LYS A 58 -3.35 -18.08 -17.30
CA LYS A 58 -3.95 -18.67 -16.10
C LYS A 58 -5.05 -17.78 -15.53
N GLU A 59 -5.71 -18.21 -14.46
CA GLU A 59 -6.68 -17.36 -13.77
C GLU A 59 -5.98 -16.22 -13.04
N TRP A 60 -4.84 -16.52 -12.34
CA TRP A 60 -4.10 -15.57 -11.53
C TRP A 60 -2.61 -15.59 -11.80
N THR A 61 -2.01 -14.42 -11.68
CA THR A 61 -0.57 -14.25 -11.42
C THR A 61 -0.39 -13.40 -10.17
N ILE A 62 0.22 -14.01 -9.15
CA ILE A 62 0.68 -13.33 -7.94
C ILE A 62 2.09 -12.82 -8.23
N MET A 63 2.29 -11.53 -8.07
CA MET A 63 3.53 -10.80 -8.31
C MET A 63 4.02 -10.23 -6.98
N VAL A 64 5.18 -10.66 -6.49
CA VAL A 64 5.73 -10.18 -5.22
C VAL A 64 6.99 -9.37 -5.48
N PHE A 65 6.96 -8.08 -5.13
CA PHE A 65 8.06 -7.15 -5.24
C PHE A 65 8.71 -7.02 -3.86
N MET A 66 9.78 -7.80 -3.64
CA MET A 66 10.42 -8.00 -2.34
C MET A 66 11.71 -7.20 -2.26
N ASN A 67 11.69 -6.07 -1.56
CA ASN A 67 12.87 -5.24 -1.37
C ASN A 67 13.53 -5.52 -0.01
N GLY A 68 14.45 -6.47 0.05
CA GLY A 68 15.27 -6.77 1.22
C GLY A 68 16.62 -6.05 1.25
N LYS A 69 16.75 -4.89 0.58
CA LYS A 69 17.99 -4.08 0.62
C LYS A 69 18.04 -3.18 1.87
N ASN A 70 17.73 -3.74 3.00
CA ASN A 70 17.76 -3.15 4.33
C ASN A 70 17.88 -4.27 5.38
N ASN A 71 17.52 -3.99 6.64
CA ASN A 71 17.52 -4.97 7.72
C ASN A 71 16.54 -6.14 7.55
N LEU A 72 15.69 -6.14 6.50
CA LEU A 72 14.79 -7.26 6.18
C LEU A 72 15.42 -8.29 5.23
N THR A 73 16.72 -8.20 4.93
CA THR A 73 17.39 -9.03 3.93
C THR A 73 17.27 -10.53 4.20
N GLU A 74 17.24 -10.97 5.45
CA GLU A 74 17.12 -12.38 5.86
C GLU A 74 15.71 -12.94 5.57
N TYR A 75 14.68 -12.15 5.82
CA TYR A 75 13.27 -12.54 5.64
C TYR A 75 12.91 -12.85 4.18
N VAL A 76 13.65 -12.29 3.21
CA VAL A 76 13.43 -12.59 1.78
C VAL A 76 13.50 -14.09 1.49
N ILE A 77 14.46 -14.79 2.08
CA ILE A 77 14.62 -16.24 1.87
C ILE A 77 13.56 -17.02 2.65
N GLU A 78 13.22 -16.57 3.86
CA GLU A 78 12.20 -17.21 4.70
C GLU A 78 10.84 -17.18 3.99
N ASP A 79 10.41 -16.02 3.50
CA ASP A 79 9.12 -15.84 2.83
C ASP A 79 9.07 -16.56 1.48
N MET A 80 10.20 -16.59 0.74
CA MET A 80 10.26 -17.39 -0.49
C MET A 80 10.11 -18.88 -0.19
N ASN A 81 10.73 -19.42 0.86
CA ASN A 81 10.53 -20.80 1.30
C ASN A 81 9.08 -21.07 1.75
N GLU A 82 8.43 -20.10 2.40
CA GLU A 82 7.02 -20.20 2.74
C GLU A 82 6.12 -20.30 1.50
N MET A 83 6.41 -19.48 0.48
CA MET A 83 5.71 -19.59 -0.80
C MET A 83 5.92 -20.95 -1.46
N GLU A 84 7.11 -21.54 -1.35
CA GLU A 84 7.46 -22.84 -1.94
C GLU A 84 6.71 -24.00 -1.30
N LYS A 85 6.31 -23.93 -0.03
CA LYS A 85 5.50 -24.98 0.63
C LYS A 85 4.22 -25.31 -0.13
N PHE A 86 3.59 -24.32 -0.73
CA PHE A 86 2.38 -24.50 -1.54
C PHE A 86 2.66 -24.36 -3.03
N GLY A 87 3.48 -23.38 -3.42
CA GLY A 87 3.88 -23.13 -4.80
C GLY A 87 2.72 -22.72 -5.72
N PRO A 88 2.99 -22.62 -7.03
CA PRO A 88 1.98 -22.33 -8.04
C PRO A 88 1.05 -23.54 -8.26
N THR A 89 -0.10 -23.28 -8.92
CA THR A 89 -1.03 -24.32 -9.36
C THR A 89 -1.19 -24.27 -10.89
N GLU A 90 -2.01 -25.17 -11.43
CA GLU A 90 -2.42 -25.10 -12.86
C GLU A 90 -3.07 -23.74 -13.22
N ASN A 91 -3.76 -23.12 -12.24
CA ASN A 91 -4.50 -21.86 -12.41
C ASN A 91 -3.78 -20.63 -11.85
N ILE A 92 -2.65 -20.79 -11.16
CA ILE A 92 -1.93 -19.68 -10.50
C ILE A 92 -0.46 -19.71 -10.88
N ASN A 93 0.08 -18.55 -11.28
CA ASN A 93 1.52 -18.30 -11.30
C ASN A 93 1.91 -17.51 -10.05
N ILE A 94 3.13 -17.75 -9.54
CA ILE A 94 3.75 -16.92 -8.51
C ILE A 94 5.14 -16.53 -9.03
N VAL A 95 5.40 -15.23 -9.10
CA VAL A 95 6.70 -14.68 -9.53
C VAL A 95 7.16 -13.61 -8.58
N THR A 96 8.47 -13.56 -8.32
CA THR A 96 9.06 -12.57 -7.43
C THR A 96 10.14 -11.75 -8.15
N GLN A 97 10.28 -10.50 -7.76
CA GLN A 97 11.51 -9.73 -7.92
C GLN A 97 12.03 -9.49 -6.52
N ALA A 98 13.04 -10.25 -6.13
CA ALA A 98 13.59 -10.29 -4.79
C ALA A 98 14.94 -9.56 -4.77
N ALA A 99 15.15 -8.72 -3.77
CA ALA A 99 16.36 -7.97 -3.57
C ALA A 99 16.94 -8.28 -2.19
N ARG A 100 18.27 -8.40 -2.12
CA ARG A 100 19.01 -8.58 -0.88
C ARG A 100 20.28 -7.72 -0.87
N THR A 101 20.69 -7.30 0.31
CA THR A 101 21.98 -6.65 0.54
C THR A 101 22.88 -7.59 1.36
N ALA A 102 24.19 -7.35 1.34
CA ALA A 102 25.06 -7.96 2.34
C ALA A 102 24.60 -7.52 3.72
N GLU A 103 24.72 -8.41 4.73
CA GLU A 103 24.35 -8.09 6.11
C GLU A 103 24.85 -6.67 6.41
N SER A 104 23.94 -5.72 6.46
CA SER A 104 24.29 -4.36 6.78
C SER A 104 24.48 -4.32 8.29
N GLU A 105 25.70 -3.97 8.75
CA GLU A 105 25.82 -3.24 10.01
C GLU A 105 25.13 -1.85 9.83
N GLY A 106 23.94 -1.85 9.24
CA GLY A 106 23.11 -0.66 9.08
C GLY A 106 22.73 -0.13 10.44
N PRO A 107 22.33 1.15 10.54
CA PRO A 107 21.84 1.69 11.79
C PRO A 107 20.74 0.72 12.25
N SER A 108 21.02 0.05 13.38
CA SER A 108 20.05 -0.82 14.03
C SER A 108 18.78 0.03 14.27
N TYR A 109 17.76 -0.14 13.44
CA TYR A 109 16.44 0.34 13.81
C TYR A 109 16.15 -0.33 15.15
N PRO A 110 15.76 0.42 16.17
CA PRO A 110 15.37 -0.18 17.43
C PRO A 110 14.31 -1.24 17.11
N PRO A 111 14.36 -2.41 17.78
CA PRO A 111 13.39 -3.47 17.53
C PRO A 111 11.98 -2.89 17.65
N PRO A 112 11.01 -3.43 16.86
CA PRO A 112 9.60 -3.01 16.97
C PRO A 112 9.14 -3.21 18.42
N GLY A 113 9.01 -2.14 19.17
CA GLY A 113 8.76 -2.15 20.62
C GLY A 113 9.42 -1.00 21.36
N GLY A 114 10.34 -0.26 20.74
CA GLY A 114 11.05 0.87 21.33
C GLY A 114 10.44 2.25 21.02
N TYR A 115 9.24 2.34 20.46
CA TYR A 115 8.66 3.63 20.08
C TYR A 115 7.92 4.36 21.20
N ASP A 116 7.70 3.74 22.35
CA ASP A 116 7.02 4.38 23.47
C ASP A 116 7.92 5.36 24.27
N ASP A 117 9.26 5.34 24.05
CA ASP A 117 10.21 6.18 24.79
C ASP A 117 10.83 7.34 24.00
N TYR A 118 10.42 7.59 22.73
CA TYR A 118 10.93 8.75 22.00
C TYR A 118 10.19 10.03 22.39
N ASN A 119 10.71 10.70 23.42
CA ASN A 119 10.36 12.08 23.77
C ASN A 119 11.31 13.04 23.05
N PRO A 120 10.91 13.70 21.96
CA PRO A 120 11.77 14.63 21.22
C PRO A 120 12.14 15.90 22.00
N TRP A 121 11.60 16.08 23.20
CA TRP A 121 11.76 17.30 23.98
C TRP A 121 12.58 17.13 25.27
N GLY A 122 13.24 15.97 25.50
CA GLY A 122 14.23 15.78 26.55
C GLY A 122 13.74 16.03 27.99
N GLY A 123 12.43 15.94 28.25
CA GLY A 123 11.88 16.00 29.59
C GLY A 123 11.93 14.65 30.31
N PRO A 124 12.03 14.60 31.66
CA PRO A 124 12.03 13.34 32.37
C PRO A 124 10.69 12.60 32.15
N THR A 125 10.77 11.33 31.78
CA THR A 125 9.63 10.42 31.71
C THR A 125 9.01 10.28 33.08
N VAL A 126 7.81 10.82 33.27
CA VAL A 126 7.04 10.59 34.51
C VAL A 126 6.32 9.23 34.30
N PRO A 127 6.58 8.23 35.17
CA PRO A 127 5.86 6.97 35.09
C PRO A 127 4.35 7.22 35.27
N HIS A 128 3.53 6.81 34.30
CA HIS A 128 2.08 6.89 34.48
C HIS A 128 1.64 5.88 35.54
N PRO A 129 1.01 6.27 36.65
CA PRO A 129 0.58 5.33 37.68
C PRO A 129 -0.57 4.48 37.13
N GLY A 130 -0.32 3.24 36.82
CA GLY A 130 -1.35 2.26 36.45
C GLY A 130 -1.05 1.40 35.23
N TRP A 131 0.06 1.57 34.54
CA TRP A 131 0.50 0.66 33.50
C TRP A 131 1.50 -0.32 34.08
N PRO A 132 1.23 -1.63 34.08
CA PRO A 132 2.27 -2.60 34.44
C PRO A 132 3.38 -2.50 33.39
N ASN A 133 4.61 -2.39 33.87
CA ASN A 133 5.81 -2.45 33.04
C ASN A 133 5.74 -3.76 32.22
N PRO A 134 5.56 -3.72 30.89
CA PRO A 134 5.51 -4.95 30.13
C PRO A 134 6.93 -5.47 30.01
N ASN A 135 7.26 -6.46 30.84
CA ASN A 135 8.28 -7.42 30.47
C ASN A 135 7.73 -8.14 29.23
N TRP A 136 8.03 -7.58 28.06
CA TRP A 136 7.83 -8.27 26.80
C TRP A 136 8.76 -9.47 26.78
N ASN A 137 8.29 -10.62 27.29
CA ASN A 137 8.72 -11.88 26.76
C ASN A 137 8.18 -11.92 25.33
N VAL A 138 8.95 -11.34 24.42
CA VAL A 138 8.80 -11.63 22.98
C VAL A 138 8.92 -13.14 22.91
N PRO A 139 7.86 -13.89 22.53
CA PRO A 139 8.03 -15.31 22.27
C PRO A 139 9.22 -15.41 21.30
N PRO A 140 10.08 -16.43 21.43
CA PRO A 140 11.22 -16.55 20.56
C PRO A 140 10.67 -16.46 19.14
N MET A 141 11.15 -15.46 18.39
CA MET A 141 11.02 -15.45 16.92
C MET A 141 11.13 -16.90 16.47
N ARG A 142 10.28 -17.35 15.55
CA ARG A 142 10.39 -18.68 14.93
C ARG A 142 11.87 -19.04 14.91
N ALA A 143 12.22 -20.19 15.50
CA ALA A 143 13.63 -20.57 15.63
C ALA A 143 14.30 -20.25 14.32
N LYS A 144 15.25 -19.29 14.33
CA LYS A 144 15.98 -18.86 13.13
C LYS A 144 16.23 -20.13 12.35
N ILE A 145 15.64 -20.25 11.16
CA ILE A 145 16.04 -21.33 10.27
C ILE A 145 17.53 -21.14 10.19
N THR A 146 18.29 -22.06 10.79
CA THR A 146 19.74 -22.05 10.70
C THR A 146 19.99 -22.28 9.22
N THR A 147 20.09 -21.21 8.46
CA THR A 147 20.31 -21.22 7.03
C THR A 147 21.56 -22.05 6.82
N VAL A 148 21.39 -23.23 6.26
CA VAL A 148 22.50 -23.90 5.61
C VAL A 148 22.87 -22.94 4.48
N LYS A 149 23.97 -22.19 4.66
CA LYS A 149 24.47 -21.27 3.63
C LYS A 149 24.84 -22.11 2.42
N ASP A 150 23.94 -22.23 1.49
CA ASP A 150 24.21 -22.80 0.19
C ASP A 150 24.19 -21.69 -0.88
N ALA A 151 24.69 -21.99 -2.07
CA ALA A 151 24.77 -21.02 -3.15
C ALA A 151 23.39 -20.50 -3.61
N SER A 152 22.28 -21.14 -3.23
CA SER A 152 20.92 -20.71 -3.55
C SER A 152 20.45 -19.58 -2.65
N THR A 153 21.00 -19.47 -1.43
CA THR A 153 20.62 -18.47 -0.44
C THR A 153 21.70 -17.41 -0.17
N ASP A 154 22.94 -17.64 -0.58
CA ASP A 154 24.08 -16.73 -0.40
C ASP A 154 24.26 -15.82 -1.62
N TRP A 155 23.40 -14.80 -1.74
CA TRP A 155 23.45 -13.83 -2.81
C TRP A 155 23.02 -12.43 -2.37
N THR A 156 23.48 -11.43 -3.11
CA THR A 156 23.08 -10.02 -2.96
C THR A 156 22.69 -9.43 -4.32
N GLY A 157 22.08 -8.25 -4.30
CA GLY A 157 21.54 -7.61 -5.49
C GLY A 157 20.08 -7.97 -5.73
N VAL A 158 19.65 -7.95 -6.98
CA VAL A 158 18.24 -8.15 -7.35
C VAL A 158 18.11 -9.32 -8.31
N ARG A 159 17.20 -10.24 -8.02
CA ARG A 159 16.91 -11.41 -8.85
C ARG A 159 15.41 -11.57 -9.09
N ARG A 160 15.06 -12.11 -10.27
CA ARG A 160 13.69 -12.54 -10.57
C ARG A 160 13.58 -14.04 -10.50
N TYR A 161 12.50 -14.51 -9.85
CA TYR A 161 12.23 -15.93 -9.72
C TYR A 161 10.83 -16.28 -10.18
N GLN A 162 10.69 -17.51 -10.68
CA GLN A 162 9.43 -18.22 -10.70
C GLN A 162 9.39 -19.15 -9.49
N VAL A 163 8.45 -18.93 -8.59
CA VAL A 163 8.27 -19.79 -7.44
C VAL A 163 7.88 -21.19 -7.92
N THR A 164 8.46 -22.21 -7.29
CA THR A 164 8.13 -23.62 -7.51
C THR A 164 7.65 -24.24 -6.19
N LYS A 165 7.03 -25.40 -6.25
CA LYS A 165 6.63 -26.10 -5.03
C LYS A 165 7.80 -26.89 -4.48
N ASP A 166 8.12 -26.65 -3.22
CA ASP A 166 9.05 -27.46 -2.43
C ASP A 166 8.58 -27.52 -0.98
N GLY A 167 8.74 -28.67 -0.34
CA GLY A 167 8.40 -28.87 1.07
C GLY A 167 9.61 -28.80 2.01
N GLU A 168 10.82 -28.59 1.47
CA GLU A 168 12.06 -28.55 2.27
C GLU A 168 12.39 -27.12 2.68
N ASN A 169 12.78 -26.93 3.93
CA ASN A 169 13.20 -25.63 4.44
C ASN A 169 14.72 -25.47 4.29
N GLY A 170 15.17 -24.28 3.87
CA GLY A 170 16.57 -23.87 3.97
C GLY A 170 17.33 -23.71 2.66
N SER A 171 16.84 -24.23 1.53
CA SER A 171 17.33 -23.95 0.20
C SER A 171 16.21 -23.43 -0.69
N LEU A 172 16.51 -22.56 -1.65
CA LEU A 172 15.52 -22.10 -2.62
C LEU A 172 15.43 -23.07 -3.80
N SER A 173 14.27 -23.63 -4.01
CA SER A 173 13.92 -24.44 -5.19
C SER A 173 13.32 -23.64 -6.33
N SER A 174 12.97 -22.38 -6.07
CA SER A 174 12.44 -21.44 -7.07
C SER A 174 13.42 -21.21 -8.22
N ILE A 175 12.90 -21.20 -9.44
CA ILE A 175 13.71 -21.06 -10.65
C ILE A 175 14.16 -19.60 -10.80
N MET A 176 15.47 -19.35 -10.67
CA MET A 176 16.03 -18.06 -11.00
C MET A 176 15.92 -17.80 -12.50
N LEU A 177 15.16 -16.77 -12.86
CA LEU A 177 14.90 -16.39 -14.25
C LEU A 177 15.90 -15.36 -14.76
N LYS A 178 16.34 -14.46 -13.86
CA LYS A 178 17.27 -13.39 -14.21
C LYS A 178 17.97 -12.88 -12.95
N ASP A 179 19.27 -12.76 -13.03
CA ASP A 179 20.06 -11.92 -12.13
C ASP A 179 20.14 -10.52 -12.74
N MET A 180 19.70 -9.53 -11.99
CA MET A 180 19.61 -8.14 -12.41
C MET A 180 20.77 -7.30 -11.84
N GLY A 181 21.59 -7.89 -10.95
CA GLY A 181 22.68 -7.19 -10.28
C GLY A 181 22.18 -6.07 -9.37
N LYS A 182 22.85 -4.92 -9.41
CA LYS A 182 22.49 -3.76 -8.60
C LYS A 182 21.38 -2.97 -9.28
N VAL A 183 20.21 -2.96 -8.65
CA VAL A 183 19.02 -2.22 -9.08
C VAL A 183 18.47 -1.47 -7.87
N ASP A 184 18.01 -0.25 -8.05
CA ASP A 184 17.38 0.58 -7.03
C ASP A 184 15.92 0.14 -6.86
N MET A 185 15.61 -0.61 -5.80
CA MET A 185 14.26 -1.09 -5.51
C MET A 185 13.35 -0.02 -4.90
N GLY A 186 13.91 1.14 -4.53
CA GLY A 186 13.17 2.34 -4.13
C GLY A 186 12.72 3.21 -5.32
N ASP A 187 13.20 2.95 -6.54
CA ASP A 187 12.68 3.62 -7.74
C ASP A 187 11.38 2.97 -8.21
N TYR A 188 10.27 3.72 -8.17
CA TYR A 188 8.96 3.23 -8.61
C TYR A 188 8.94 2.66 -10.04
N LYS A 189 9.87 3.09 -10.89
CA LYS A 189 10.01 2.56 -12.25
C LYS A 189 10.40 1.09 -12.27
N GLN A 190 11.14 0.62 -11.27
CA GLN A 190 11.48 -0.79 -11.13
C GLN A 190 10.23 -1.62 -10.82
N LEU A 191 9.31 -1.08 -10.00
CA LEU A 191 8.01 -1.70 -9.77
C LEU A 191 7.18 -1.76 -11.06
N VAL A 192 7.17 -0.68 -11.86
CA VAL A 192 6.52 -0.65 -13.18
C VAL A 192 7.10 -1.70 -14.12
N GLU A 193 8.41 -1.76 -14.22
CA GLU A 193 9.15 -2.73 -15.05
C GLU A 193 8.85 -4.18 -14.64
N PHE A 194 8.84 -4.46 -13.34
CA PHE A 194 8.49 -5.78 -12.83
C PHE A 194 7.05 -6.17 -13.18
N GLY A 195 6.10 -5.28 -12.94
CA GLY A 195 4.69 -5.54 -13.26
C GLY A 195 4.45 -5.79 -14.75
N LYS A 196 5.05 -4.97 -15.62
CA LYS A 196 4.97 -5.16 -17.08
C LYS A 196 5.62 -6.47 -17.51
N TRP A 197 6.81 -6.78 -16.98
CA TRP A 197 7.51 -8.03 -17.26
C TRP A 197 6.70 -9.25 -16.82
N ALA A 198 6.13 -9.22 -15.62
CA ALA A 198 5.33 -10.31 -15.10
C ALA A 198 4.08 -10.55 -15.94
N LYS A 199 3.36 -9.50 -16.32
CA LYS A 199 2.16 -9.60 -17.19
C LYS A 199 2.48 -10.14 -18.58
N LEU A 200 3.64 -9.78 -19.14
CA LEU A 200 4.08 -10.27 -20.45
C LEU A 200 4.46 -11.75 -20.41
N ASN A 201 5.21 -12.19 -19.39
CA ASN A 201 5.80 -13.53 -19.34
C ASN A 201 4.91 -14.54 -18.60
N TYR A 202 4.01 -14.09 -17.75
CA TYR A 202 3.08 -14.88 -16.94
C TYR A 202 1.64 -14.35 -17.09
N PRO A 203 1.08 -14.42 -18.32
CA PRO A 203 -0.24 -13.89 -18.61
C PRO A 203 -1.31 -14.59 -17.77
N ALA A 204 -2.23 -13.79 -17.22
CA ALA A 204 -3.36 -14.26 -16.45
C ALA A 204 -4.59 -13.36 -16.70
N LYS A 205 -5.76 -13.82 -16.27
CA LYS A 205 -6.99 -13.01 -16.31
C LYS A 205 -6.98 -11.93 -15.22
N LYS A 206 -6.34 -12.23 -14.07
CA LYS A 206 -6.26 -11.39 -12.89
C LYS A 206 -4.84 -11.36 -12.34
N TYR A 207 -4.46 -10.23 -11.78
CA TYR A 207 -3.14 -10.01 -11.19
C TYR A 207 -3.28 -9.50 -9.76
N MET A 208 -2.54 -10.12 -8.85
CA MET A 208 -2.31 -9.61 -7.50
C MET A 208 -0.87 -9.13 -7.41
N LEU A 209 -0.67 -7.87 -7.02
CA LEU A 209 0.64 -7.30 -6.73
C LEU A 209 0.79 -7.17 -5.23
N ILE A 210 1.83 -7.76 -4.68
CA ILE A 210 2.24 -7.61 -3.28
C ILE A 210 3.55 -6.81 -3.29
N VAL A 211 3.59 -5.69 -2.58
CA VAL A 211 4.81 -4.93 -2.32
C VAL A 211 5.23 -5.20 -0.88
N TRP A 212 6.41 -5.77 -0.74
CA TRP A 212 6.98 -6.27 0.49
C TRP A 212 8.18 -5.43 0.93
N ASN A 213 8.11 -4.81 2.10
CA ASN A 213 9.20 -4.04 2.73
C ASN A 213 8.69 -3.34 3.99
N HIS A 214 9.47 -2.37 4.53
CA HIS A 214 8.94 -1.36 5.43
C HIS A 214 7.93 -0.48 4.71
N GLY A 215 6.95 0.03 5.48
CA GLY A 215 5.93 0.98 5.06
C GLY A 215 5.66 2.02 6.14
N ASP A 216 5.24 3.22 5.73
CA ASP A 216 4.93 4.35 6.60
C ASP A 216 3.60 5.03 6.22
N GLY A 217 2.72 4.32 5.52
CA GLY A 217 1.50 4.88 4.99
C GLY A 217 1.77 6.02 4.01
N TRP A 218 1.14 7.17 4.23
CA TRP A 218 1.42 8.37 3.45
C TRP A 218 2.62 9.17 3.98
N LYS A 219 3.09 8.92 5.21
CA LYS A 219 4.08 9.73 5.94
C LYS A 219 5.31 8.93 6.31
N ASN A 220 6.49 9.52 6.15
CA ASN A 220 7.77 9.00 6.63
C ASN A 220 8.18 9.69 7.95
N LYS A 221 8.54 8.91 8.98
CA LYS A 221 9.18 9.40 10.20
C LYS A 221 10.67 9.08 10.17
N GLY A 222 11.49 10.12 10.15
CA GLY A 222 12.79 10.09 10.81
C GLY A 222 14.02 9.74 9.99
N LEU A 223 13.95 9.55 8.69
CA LEU A 223 15.15 9.56 7.86
C LEU A 223 15.58 11.01 7.59
N LYS A 224 16.89 11.28 7.69
CA LYS A 224 17.48 12.63 7.51
C LYS A 224 17.29 13.22 6.10
N GLN A 225 16.57 12.51 5.23
CA GLN A 225 16.24 12.90 3.86
C GLN A 225 14.75 13.21 3.77
N PRO A 226 14.32 14.37 3.31
CA PRO A 226 12.90 14.80 3.28
C PRO A 226 12.05 14.14 2.20
N ILE A 227 12.51 13.08 1.53
CA ILE A 227 11.98 12.67 0.22
C ILE A 227 11.22 11.33 0.26
N LEU A 228 11.29 10.54 1.33
CA LEU A 228 10.82 9.16 1.31
C LEU A 228 9.59 8.95 2.20
N ARG A 229 8.43 8.82 1.57
CA ARG A 229 7.13 8.57 2.20
C ARG A 229 6.42 7.50 1.40
N GLY A 230 6.04 6.39 2.04
CA GLY A 230 5.33 5.32 1.37
C GLY A 230 5.86 3.94 1.69
N ILE A 231 6.50 3.27 0.73
CA ILE A 231 6.87 1.86 0.81
C ILE A 231 8.16 1.55 0.04
N SER A 232 8.76 0.39 0.27
CA SER A 232 9.91 -0.15 -0.48
C SER A 232 11.17 0.69 -0.38
N TYR A 233 11.72 0.79 0.84
CA TYR A 233 12.97 1.51 1.14
C TYR A 233 14.19 0.68 0.78
N ASP A 234 15.08 1.27 -0.02
CA ASP A 234 16.37 0.70 -0.43
C ASP A 234 17.50 1.48 0.27
N ASP A 235 18.13 0.88 1.28
CA ASP A 235 19.16 1.54 2.10
C ASP A 235 20.47 1.71 1.33
N GLU A 236 20.73 0.94 0.25
CA GLU A 236 21.90 1.13 -0.59
C GLU A 236 21.84 2.42 -1.40
N THR A 237 20.63 2.83 -1.80
CA THR A 237 20.42 4.05 -2.62
C THR A 237 19.86 5.21 -1.80
N GLY A 238 19.26 4.92 -0.64
CA GLY A 238 18.52 5.87 0.17
C GLY A 238 17.15 6.25 -0.43
N ASN A 239 16.64 5.52 -1.42
CA ASN A 239 15.37 5.77 -2.08
C ASN A 239 14.23 4.93 -1.51
N GLY A 240 13.00 5.36 -1.83
CA GLY A 240 11.75 4.64 -1.51
C GLY A 240 10.62 5.12 -2.41
N ILE A 241 9.57 4.33 -2.50
CA ILE A 241 8.41 4.63 -3.35
C ILE A 241 7.41 5.42 -2.54
N SER A 242 7.21 6.71 -2.86
CA SER A 242 6.17 7.51 -2.23
C SER A 242 4.77 7.01 -2.59
N THR A 243 3.77 7.30 -1.73
CA THR A 243 2.37 6.90 -1.97
C THR A 243 1.82 7.41 -3.30
N VAL A 244 2.17 8.63 -3.70
CA VAL A 244 1.82 9.18 -5.03
C VAL A 244 2.49 8.38 -6.15
N ASN A 245 3.78 8.06 -6.01
CA ASN A 245 4.51 7.25 -7.00
C ASN A 245 4.05 5.79 -7.01
N LEU A 246 3.58 5.26 -5.91
CA LEU A 246 2.96 3.94 -5.84
C LEU A 246 1.69 3.87 -6.72
N GLY A 247 0.77 4.81 -6.53
CA GLY A 247 -0.42 4.91 -7.38
C GLY A 247 -0.07 5.09 -8.86
N LYS A 248 0.95 5.91 -9.16
CA LYS A 248 1.49 6.08 -10.52
C LYS A 248 2.07 4.78 -11.08
N ALA A 249 2.87 4.05 -10.29
CA ALA A 249 3.48 2.79 -10.72
C ALA A 249 2.43 1.75 -11.09
N VAL A 250 1.41 1.57 -10.24
CA VAL A 250 0.35 0.59 -10.51
C VAL A 250 -0.47 0.98 -11.75
N ARG A 251 -0.72 2.27 -11.98
CA ARG A 251 -1.34 2.74 -13.25
C ARG A 251 -0.45 2.47 -14.47
N GLU A 252 0.84 2.78 -14.41
CA GLU A 252 1.77 2.66 -15.54
C GLU A 252 2.06 1.20 -15.93
N MET A 253 1.94 0.24 -15.00
CA MET A 253 2.01 -1.19 -15.32
C MET A 253 0.71 -1.76 -15.89
N GLY A 254 -0.35 -0.93 -16.01
CA GLY A 254 -1.65 -1.31 -16.55
C GLY A 254 -2.64 -1.84 -15.52
N GLY A 255 -2.54 -1.37 -14.28
CA GLY A 255 -3.45 -1.72 -13.16
C GLY A 255 -3.33 -3.18 -12.71
N VAL A 256 -3.97 -3.50 -11.59
CA VAL A 256 -4.06 -4.85 -11.04
C VAL A 256 -5.46 -5.12 -10.51
N GLU A 257 -5.80 -6.37 -10.31
CA GLU A 257 -7.05 -6.73 -9.63
C GLU A 257 -6.93 -6.45 -8.13
N ILE A 258 -5.80 -6.88 -7.52
CA ILE A 258 -5.52 -6.67 -6.10
C ILE A 258 -4.13 -6.04 -5.98
N TYR A 259 -4.05 -4.93 -5.28
CA TYR A 259 -2.83 -4.41 -4.70
C TYR A 259 -2.78 -4.83 -3.23
N ALA A 260 -1.66 -5.33 -2.78
CA ALA A 260 -1.44 -5.69 -1.40
C ALA A 260 -0.11 -5.14 -0.91
N SER A 261 -0.06 -4.79 0.35
CA SER A 261 1.17 -4.40 1.06
C SER A 261 1.46 -5.41 2.15
N ASP A 262 2.60 -6.04 2.08
CA ASP A 262 3.24 -6.72 3.19
C ASP A 262 4.22 -5.71 3.79
N ALA A 263 3.64 -4.76 4.53
CA ALA A 263 4.34 -3.56 5.02
C ALA A 263 3.46 -2.77 6.00
N CYS A 264 4.11 -2.14 6.98
CA CYS A 264 3.47 -1.35 8.03
C CYS A 264 2.60 -0.20 7.49
N LEU A 265 1.46 0.06 8.11
CA LEU A 265 0.67 1.30 7.96
C LEU A 265 0.08 1.56 6.56
N MET A 266 0.06 0.59 5.66
CA MET A 266 -0.35 0.84 4.27
C MET A 266 -1.87 0.81 4.05
N GLN A 267 -2.69 0.42 5.05
CA GLN A 267 -4.15 0.42 4.93
C GLN A 267 -4.77 1.74 5.40
N MET A 268 -4.32 2.82 4.78
CA MET A 268 -4.84 4.17 5.00
C MET A 268 -5.74 4.62 3.85
N ALA A 269 -6.72 5.46 4.16
CA ALA A 269 -7.63 6.07 3.18
C ALA A 269 -6.85 6.79 2.07
N GLU A 270 -5.77 7.46 2.41
CA GLU A 270 -4.86 8.15 1.52
C GLU A 270 -4.20 7.22 0.50
N VAL A 271 -3.69 6.08 0.99
CA VAL A 271 -3.03 5.07 0.15
C VAL A 271 -4.04 4.40 -0.78
N ALA A 272 -5.17 3.95 -0.23
CA ALA A 272 -6.23 3.32 -1.01
C ALA A 272 -6.79 4.27 -2.10
N TYR A 273 -6.87 5.56 -1.80
CA TYR A 273 -7.37 6.56 -2.74
C TYR A 273 -6.40 6.83 -3.91
N GLU A 274 -5.08 6.85 -3.67
CA GLU A 274 -4.08 6.93 -4.73
C GLU A 274 -4.13 5.73 -5.69
N LEU A 275 -4.58 4.59 -5.20
CA LEU A 275 -4.67 3.32 -5.93
C LEU A 275 -6.04 3.09 -6.60
N LYS A 276 -7.08 3.88 -6.28
CA LYS A 276 -8.49 3.61 -6.64
C LYS A 276 -8.77 3.40 -8.13
N ASP A 277 -7.98 4.02 -9.00
CA ASP A 277 -8.14 3.92 -10.45
C ASP A 277 -7.23 2.86 -11.09
N ALA A 278 -6.41 2.17 -10.28
CA ALA A 278 -5.40 1.24 -10.74
C ALA A 278 -5.48 -0.15 -10.09
N ALA A 279 -6.09 -0.26 -8.93
CA ALA A 279 -6.37 -1.51 -8.23
C ALA A 279 -7.86 -1.56 -7.87
N LYS A 280 -8.51 -2.73 -7.98
CA LYS A 280 -9.92 -2.88 -7.59
C LYS A 280 -10.07 -3.17 -6.11
N ILE A 281 -9.06 -3.81 -5.53
CA ILE A 281 -8.98 -4.15 -4.11
C ILE A 281 -7.62 -3.73 -3.59
N THR A 282 -7.58 -3.18 -2.37
CA THR A 282 -6.36 -3.01 -1.59
C THR A 282 -6.41 -3.93 -0.37
N VAL A 283 -5.25 -4.49 0.00
CA VAL A 283 -5.05 -5.30 1.22
C VAL A 283 -3.84 -4.76 1.96
N GLY A 284 -3.94 -4.57 3.27
CA GLY A 284 -2.84 -4.06 4.08
C GLY A 284 -3.18 -3.93 5.55
N SER A 285 -2.21 -3.52 6.34
CA SER A 285 -2.32 -3.29 7.78
C SER A 285 -2.49 -1.80 8.11
N GLU A 286 -3.35 -1.48 9.08
CA GLU A 286 -3.48 -0.14 9.66
C GLU A 286 -2.35 0.18 10.64
N GLU A 287 -1.78 -0.87 11.28
CA GLU A 287 -0.70 -0.79 12.26
C GLU A 287 0.64 -1.22 11.65
N ASN A 288 1.71 -1.06 12.39
CA ASN A 288 2.97 -1.72 12.09
C ASN A 288 2.75 -3.24 12.07
N GLU A 289 3.23 -3.89 11.02
CA GLU A 289 3.24 -5.34 10.97
C GLU A 289 4.33 -5.88 11.91
N PRO A 290 4.08 -6.98 12.63
CA PRO A 290 5.13 -7.67 13.36
C PRO A 290 6.24 -8.15 12.41
N GLY A 291 7.44 -8.39 12.94
CA GLY A 291 8.65 -8.63 12.14
C GLY A 291 8.58 -9.79 11.14
N ASP A 292 7.71 -10.78 11.40
CA ASP A 292 7.52 -11.91 10.48
C ASP A 292 6.65 -11.57 9.24
N GLY A 293 6.03 -10.35 9.17
CA GLY A 293 5.22 -9.93 8.04
C GLY A 293 4.07 -10.89 7.72
N TRP A 294 3.83 -11.14 6.45
CA TRP A 294 2.86 -12.13 5.99
C TRP A 294 3.42 -13.55 6.12
N ALA A 295 2.68 -14.45 6.74
CA ALA A 295 2.95 -15.90 6.67
C ALA A 295 2.41 -16.42 5.31
N TYR A 296 3.26 -16.47 4.29
CA TYR A 296 2.86 -16.85 2.92
C TYR A 296 2.32 -18.27 2.83
N ASP A 297 2.74 -19.16 3.69
CA ASP A 297 2.18 -20.51 3.76
C ASP A 297 0.73 -20.50 4.29
N TYR A 298 0.40 -19.64 5.27
CA TYR A 298 -0.98 -19.47 5.75
C TYR A 298 -1.87 -18.83 4.68
N PHE A 299 -1.38 -17.83 3.96
CA PHE A 299 -2.07 -17.23 2.83
C PHE A 299 -2.32 -18.24 1.72
N LEU A 300 -1.26 -18.87 1.21
CA LEU A 300 -1.35 -19.80 0.08
C LEU A 300 -2.11 -21.10 0.42
N SER A 301 -2.11 -21.55 1.68
CA SER A 301 -2.95 -22.68 2.10
C SER A 301 -4.43 -22.41 1.84
N ARG A 302 -4.89 -21.18 2.14
CA ARG A 302 -6.27 -20.75 1.91
C ARG A 302 -6.58 -20.58 0.42
N VAL A 303 -5.64 -20.04 -0.34
CA VAL A 303 -5.73 -19.96 -1.80
C VAL A 303 -5.88 -21.35 -2.40
N HIS A 304 -5.08 -22.34 -1.98
CA HIS A 304 -5.15 -23.71 -2.45
C HIS A 304 -6.44 -24.42 -2.04
N SER A 305 -6.95 -24.14 -0.85
CA SER A 305 -8.22 -24.70 -0.37
C SER A 305 -9.42 -24.20 -1.20
N ASN A 306 -9.30 -23.02 -1.78
CA ASN A 306 -10.35 -22.36 -2.58
C ASN A 306 -10.08 -22.41 -4.10
N LYS A 307 -9.12 -23.19 -4.57
CA LYS A 307 -8.68 -23.22 -5.99
C LYS A 307 -9.78 -23.35 -7.05
N GLY A 308 -10.95 -23.88 -6.69
CA GLY A 308 -12.11 -24.00 -7.57
C GLY A 308 -12.98 -22.75 -7.67
N ASN A 309 -12.78 -21.75 -6.77
CA ASN A 309 -13.59 -20.52 -6.72
C ASN A 309 -12.74 -19.32 -6.24
N LEU A 310 -11.68 -18.99 -6.97
CA LEU A 310 -10.80 -17.86 -6.65
C LEU A 310 -11.33 -16.56 -7.29
N THR A 311 -12.40 -16.00 -6.72
CA THR A 311 -12.81 -14.63 -7.02
C THR A 311 -11.77 -13.65 -6.47
N SER A 312 -11.89 -12.37 -6.80
CA SER A 312 -10.98 -11.34 -6.29
C SER A 312 -11.14 -11.19 -4.77
N ASP A 313 -12.38 -11.24 -4.29
CA ASP A 313 -12.70 -11.14 -2.86
C ASP A 313 -12.17 -12.35 -2.08
N VAL A 314 -12.30 -13.56 -2.63
CA VAL A 314 -11.75 -14.78 -2.01
C VAL A 314 -10.22 -14.74 -1.94
N MET A 315 -9.55 -14.22 -2.98
CA MET A 315 -8.09 -14.08 -2.98
C MET A 315 -7.63 -13.07 -1.93
N ALA A 316 -8.30 -11.92 -1.83
CA ALA A 316 -7.98 -10.90 -0.84
C ALA A 316 -8.31 -11.36 0.59
N ALA A 317 -9.47 -11.98 0.80
CA ALA A 317 -9.84 -12.55 2.09
C ALA A 317 -8.89 -13.68 2.54
N ALA A 318 -8.34 -14.46 1.60
CA ALA A 318 -7.33 -15.47 1.94
C ALA A 318 -6.07 -14.84 2.56
N ALA A 319 -5.67 -13.65 2.12
CA ALA A 319 -4.56 -12.90 2.72
C ALA A 319 -4.93 -12.41 4.13
N VAL A 320 -6.06 -11.73 4.30
CA VAL A 320 -6.54 -11.22 5.59
C VAL A 320 -6.70 -12.33 6.61
N GLN A 321 -7.37 -13.41 6.24
CA GLN A 321 -7.62 -14.55 7.12
C GLN A 321 -6.36 -15.39 7.39
N GLY A 322 -5.41 -15.42 6.44
CA GLY A 322 -4.10 -16.05 6.60
C GLY A 322 -3.29 -15.33 7.67
N TYR A 323 -3.18 -14.02 7.54
CA TYR A 323 -2.49 -13.14 8.47
C TYR A 323 -3.06 -13.24 9.89
N LYS A 324 -4.39 -13.08 10.03
CA LYS A 324 -5.08 -13.26 11.31
C LYS A 324 -4.76 -14.60 11.97
N ALA A 325 -4.87 -15.71 11.22
CA ALA A 325 -4.70 -17.02 11.79
C ALA A 325 -3.27 -17.22 12.32
N PHE A 326 -2.27 -16.74 11.60
CA PHE A 326 -0.88 -16.82 12.03
C PHE A 326 -0.65 -16.06 13.34
N TYR A 327 -1.07 -14.79 13.42
CA TYR A 327 -0.85 -13.98 14.61
C TYR A 327 -1.76 -14.33 15.78
N ALA A 328 -2.91 -14.94 15.54
CA ALA A 328 -3.76 -15.46 16.59
C ALA A 328 -3.11 -16.64 17.36
N GLU A 329 -2.30 -17.46 16.70
CA GLU A 329 -1.59 -18.58 17.34
C GLU A 329 -0.58 -18.10 18.40
N SER A 330 0.09 -16.99 18.14
CA SER A 330 1.06 -16.36 19.06
C SER A 330 0.43 -15.32 19.99
N ASN A 331 -0.88 -15.04 19.85
CA ASN A 331 -1.57 -13.92 20.52
C ASN A 331 -0.87 -12.57 20.30
N THR A 332 -0.24 -12.40 19.14
CA THR A 332 0.41 -11.16 18.75
C THR A 332 -0.63 -10.18 18.23
N ALA A 333 -0.56 -8.93 18.68
CA ALA A 333 -1.47 -7.87 18.22
C ALA A 333 -1.12 -7.45 16.79
N ALA A 334 -2.07 -7.58 15.88
CA ALA A 334 -1.90 -7.28 14.47
C ALA A 334 -3.24 -6.90 13.83
N THR A 335 -3.20 -6.18 12.72
CA THR A 335 -4.39 -5.76 11.95
C THR A 335 -4.19 -6.09 10.48
N GLN A 336 -5.24 -6.48 9.77
CA GLN A 336 -5.24 -6.66 8.33
C GLN A 336 -6.64 -6.49 7.78
N SER A 337 -6.79 -5.77 6.67
CA SER A 337 -8.09 -5.60 6.03
C SER A 337 -8.02 -5.58 4.51
N ALA A 338 -9.18 -5.72 3.87
CA ALA A 338 -9.35 -5.67 2.43
C ALA A 338 -10.47 -4.72 2.05
N LEU A 339 -10.18 -3.81 1.09
CA LEU A 339 -11.08 -2.74 0.67
C LEU A 339 -11.39 -2.83 -0.82
N HIS A 340 -12.64 -2.64 -1.19
CA HIS A 340 -13.06 -2.33 -2.56
C HIS A 340 -12.83 -0.85 -2.87
N THR A 341 -11.92 -0.55 -3.75
CA THR A 341 -11.56 0.85 -4.08
C THR A 341 -12.65 1.59 -4.84
N ALA A 342 -13.52 0.87 -5.54
CA ALA A 342 -14.65 1.47 -6.27
C ALA A 342 -15.60 2.28 -5.37
N GLY A 343 -15.73 1.87 -4.11
CA GLY A 343 -16.55 2.56 -3.12
C GLY A 343 -16.01 3.93 -2.72
N LEU A 344 -14.70 4.17 -2.87
CA LEU A 344 -14.03 5.40 -2.42
C LEU A 344 -14.49 6.66 -3.19
N ASN A 345 -14.89 6.53 -4.45
CA ASN A 345 -15.38 7.67 -5.23
C ASN A 345 -16.71 8.24 -4.69
N ALA A 346 -17.61 7.37 -4.22
CA ALA A 346 -18.85 7.79 -3.58
C ALA A 346 -18.67 8.14 -2.09
N PHE A 347 -17.66 7.56 -1.46
CA PHE A 347 -17.30 7.85 -0.08
C PHE A 347 -16.86 9.31 0.13
N ARG A 348 -16.03 9.85 -0.79
CA ARG A 348 -15.49 11.21 -0.69
C ARG A 348 -16.53 12.29 -0.42
N PRO A 349 -17.58 12.48 -1.24
CA PRO A 349 -18.56 13.52 -1.00
C PRO A 349 -19.36 13.32 0.30
N LEU A 350 -19.53 12.08 0.76
CA LEU A 350 -20.16 11.80 2.05
C LEU A 350 -19.26 12.26 3.20
N LEU A 351 -17.95 11.95 3.11
CA LEU A 351 -16.97 12.38 4.09
C LEU A 351 -16.82 13.91 4.11
N ASP A 352 -16.82 14.57 2.95
CA ASP A 352 -16.72 16.03 2.86
C ASP A 352 -17.92 16.72 3.55
N GLN A 353 -19.12 16.17 3.41
CA GLN A 353 -20.31 16.65 4.15
C GLN A 353 -20.18 16.42 5.66
N TRP A 354 -19.59 15.29 6.06
CA TRP A 354 -19.31 15.02 7.47
C TRP A 354 -18.29 16.02 8.02
N VAL A 355 -17.22 16.32 7.27
CA VAL A 355 -16.20 17.34 7.61
C VAL A 355 -16.85 18.73 7.81
N GLU A 356 -17.74 19.15 6.91
CA GLU A 356 -18.46 20.42 7.05
C GLU A 356 -19.31 20.51 8.32
N LEU A 357 -19.83 19.40 8.79
CA LEU A 357 -20.61 19.34 10.03
C LEU A 357 -19.71 19.32 11.27
N VAL A 358 -18.69 18.46 11.31
CA VAL A 358 -17.82 18.30 12.48
C VAL A 358 -16.99 19.56 12.76
N MET A 359 -16.60 20.32 11.73
CA MET A 359 -15.88 21.59 11.90
C MET A 359 -16.74 22.71 12.52
N LYS A 360 -18.06 22.52 12.67
CA LYS A 360 -18.96 23.44 13.40
C LYS A 360 -19.12 23.10 14.87
N GLU A 361 -18.63 21.94 15.28
CA GLU A 361 -18.67 21.48 16.67
C GLU A 361 -17.63 22.21 17.55
N ASP A 362 -17.76 22.05 18.86
CA ASP A 362 -16.72 22.45 19.78
C ASP A 362 -15.42 21.68 19.50
N LYS A 363 -14.38 22.41 19.10
CA LYS A 363 -13.07 21.85 18.76
C LYS A 363 -12.47 21.02 19.91
N ALA A 364 -12.71 21.42 21.19
CA ALA A 364 -12.21 20.69 22.33
C ALA A 364 -12.86 19.29 22.41
N MET A 365 -14.16 19.20 22.19
CA MET A 365 -14.88 17.92 22.15
C MET A 365 -14.34 17.03 21.02
N VAL A 366 -14.09 17.60 19.82
CA VAL A 366 -13.56 16.83 18.69
C VAL A 366 -12.12 16.36 18.95
N LYS A 367 -11.28 17.18 19.60
CA LYS A 367 -9.93 16.78 20.06
C LYS A 367 -9.97 15.63 21.07
N GLU A 368 -10.92 15.63 22.00
CA GLU A 368 -11.11 14.52 22.93
C GLU A 368 -11.51 13.23 22.18
N ALA A 369 -12.45 13.32 21.22
CA ALA A 369 -12.87 12.19 20.40
C ALA A 369 -11.70 11.63 19.59
N LEU A 370 -10.87 12.51 19.02
CA LEU A 370 -9.68 12.15 18.24
C LEU A 370 -8.64 11.46 19.14
N THR A 371 -8.39 11.98 20.33
CA THR A 371 -7.41 11.39 21.26
C THR A 371 -7.84 10.00 21.73
N ALA A 372 -9.15 9.77 21.88
CA ALA A 372 -9.72 8.49 22.29
C ALA A 372 -9.75 7.43 21.17
N ALA A 373 -9.58 7.83 19.90
CA ALA A 373 -9.56 6.90 18.78
C ALA A 373 -8.30 6.04 18.79
N THR A 374 -8.43 4.76 18.41
CA THR A 374 -7.30 3.83 18.30
C THR A 374 -6.21 4.42 17.41
N ALA A 375 -5.02 4.57 17.98
CA ALA A 375 -3.85 5.13 17.31
C ALA A 375 -2.92 3.99 16.87
N PHE A 376 -2.29 4.17 15.72
CA PHE A 376 -1.33 3.26 15.16
C PHE A 376 0.10 3.84 15.20
N GLY A 377 1.10 3.02 14.89
CA GLY A 377 2.51 3.40 15.00
C GLY A 377 2.96 4.60 14.18
N GLY A 378 2.20 5.03 13.19
CA GLY A 378 2.45 6.25 12.41
C GLY A 378 2.02 7.54 13.13
N ALA A 379 2.78 8.64 12.96
CA ALA A 379 2.38 9.93 13.52
C ALA A 379 1.07 10.43 12.91
N GLY A 380 0.04 10.44 13.72
CA GLY A 380 -1.29 10.90 13.32
C GLY A 380 -2.07 9.86 12.51
N SER A 381 -1.66 8.59 12.51
CA SER A 381 -2.47 7.49 11.95
C SER A 381 -3.44 6.97 13.01
N ARG A 382 -4.73 6.92 12.69
CA ARG A 382 -5.78 6.42 13.58
C ARG A 382 -6.88 5.74 12.79
N ASP A 383 -7.59 4.82 13.46
CA ASP A 383 -8.79 4.22 12.89
C ASP A 383 -9.87 5.29 12.64
N LEU A 384 -10.29 5.40 11.40
CA LEU A 384 -11.24 6.43 10.94
C LEU A 384 -12.62 6.22 11.56
N ILE A 385 -13.11 4.97 11.57
CA ILE A 385 -14.45 4.65 12.07
C ILE A 385 -14.50 4.84 13.58
N HIS A 386 -13.50 4.36 14.33
CA HIS A 386 -13.45 4.57 15.77
C HIS A 386 -13.44 6.08 16.13
N PHE A 387 -12.70 6.89 15.38
CA PHE A 387 -12.75 8.34 15.54
C PHE A 387 -14.16 8.90 15.32
N MET A 388 -14.82 8.51 14.23
CA MET A 388 -16.16 8.99 13.91
C MET A 388 -17.19 8.54 14.95
N GLN A 389 -17.10 7.32 15.46
CA GLN A 389 -17.94 6.81 16.55
C GLN A 389 -17.74 7.60 17.85
N ASN A 390 -16.49 7.97 18.18
CA ASN A 390 -16.20 8.83 19.33
C ASN A 390 -16.81 10.22 19.20
N VAL A 391 -16.82 10.79 17.99
CA VAL A 391 -17.53 12.05 17.69
C VAL A 391 -19.04 11.85 17.84
N TYR A 392 -19.60 10.79 17.27
CA TYR A 392 -21.04 10.45 17.38
C TYR A 392 -21.50 10.38 18.83
N ASN A 393 -20.73 9.73 19.69
CA ASN A 393 -21.07 9.55 21.10
C ASN A 393 -21.02 10.86 21.92
N LYS A 394 -20.25 11.83 21.48
CA LYS A 394 -20.04 13.10 22.20
C LYS A 394 -20.89 14.24 21.65
N THR A 395 -21.19 14.29 20.37
CA THR A 395 -21.98 15.36 19.74
C THR A 395 -23.44 15.33 20.17
N LYS A 396 -24.05 16.52 20.24
CA LYS A 396 -25.49 16.70 20.41
C LYS A 396 -26.20 17.08 19.09
N THR A 397 -25.43 17.24 18.02
CA THR A 397 -25.92 17.68 16.72
C THR A 397 -26.49 16.48 15.93
N GLU A 398 -27.81 16.36 15.85
CA GLU A 398 -28.46 15.24 15.19
C GLU A 398 -28.09 15.09 13.72
N ALA A 399 -27.81 16.21 13.01
CA ALA A 399 -27.35 16.14 11.62
C ALA A 399 -25.97 15.49 11.49
N LEU A 400 -25.05 15.74 12.45
CA LEU A 400 -23.74 15.10 12.46
C LEU A 400 -23.85 13.61 12.81
N LYS A 401 -24.70 13.25 13.77
CA LYS A 401 -24.97 11.84 14.09
C LYS A 401 -25.52 11.07 12.89
N ALA A 402 -26.52 11.65 12.22
CA ALA A 402 -27.12 11.04 11.03
C ALA A 402 -26.07 10.86 9.90
N LYS A 403 -25.20 11.87 9.69
CA LYS A 403 -24.14 11.80 8.67
C LYS A 403 -23.07 10.78 9.05
N THR A 404 -22.72 10.63 10.34
CA THR A 404 -21.80 9.60 10.81
C THR A 404 -22.31 8.20 10.47
N ILE A 405 -23.59 7.92 10.77
CA ILE A 405 -24.19 6.63 10.42
C ILE A 405 -24.18 6.39 8.89
N GLU A 406 -24.48 7.43 8.10
CA GLU A 406 -24.47 7.32 6.63
C GLU A 406 -23.08 6.99 6.09
N VAL A 407 -22.04 7.64 6.62
CA VAL A 407 -20.65 7.40 6.26
C VAL A 407 -20.19 6.00 6.65
N GLU A 408 -20.48 5.57 7.89
CA GLU A 408 -20.13 4.23 8.38
C GLU A 408 -20.82 3.14 7.57
N ASN A 409 -22.12 3.27 7.31
CA ASN A 409 -22.86 2.32 6.48
C ASN A 409 -22.25 2.21 5.08
N HIS A 410 -21.83 3.36 4.48
CA HIS A 410 -21.19 3.32 3.19
C HIS A 410 -19.82 2.59 3.24
N LEU A 411 -19.02 2.82 4.28
CA LEU A 411 -17.75 2.13 4.47
C LEU A 411 -17.94 0.61 4.56
N TYR A 412 -18.89 0.13 5.37
CA TYR A 412 -19.15 -1.31 5.52
C TYR A 412 -19.82 -1.93 4.29
N ASP A 413 -20.75 -1.23 3.65
CA ASP A 413 -21.50 -1.79 2.52
C ASP A 413 -20.71 -1.79 1.20
N LYS A 414 -19.76 -0.88 1.03
CA LYS A 414 -19.15 -0.56 -0.28
C LYS A 414 -17.63 -0.52 -0.31
N VAL A 415 -16.98 -0.42 0.84
CA VAL A 415 -15.52 -0.24 0.92
C VAL A 415 -14.86 -1.40 1.66
N ILE A 416 -15.11 -1.55 2.96
CA ILE A 416 -14.46 -2.55 3.80
C ILE A 416 -15.25 -3.85 3.71
N PHE A 417 -14.70 -4.88 3.07
CA PHE A 417 -15.43 -6.15 2.95
C PHE A 417 -14.82 -7.29 3.79
N ASP A 418 -13.58 -7.15 4.25
CA ASP A 418 -12.96 -8.04 5.23
C ASP A 418 -12.02 -7.22 6.11
N SER A 419 -12.09 -7.41 7.42
CA SER A 419 -11.23 -6.73 8.39
C SER A 419 -11.07 -7.58 9.62
N GLU A 420 -9.83 -7.85 9.98
CA GLU A 420 -9.46 -8.71 11.09
C GLU A 420 -8.37 -8.08 11.93
N ALA A 421 -8.51 -8.25 13.24
CA ALA A 421 -7.51 -7.83 14.21
C ALA A 421 -7.26 -8.93 15.25
N THR A 422 -6.07 -8.96 15.80
CA THR A 422 -5.68 -9.83 16.90
C THR A 422 -5.17 -9.03 18.08
N GLY A 423 -5.29 -9.58 19.28
CA GLY A 423 -4.88 -8.91 20.52
C GLY A 423 -5.87 -7.85 21.02
N GLU A 424 -5.97 -7.72 22.34
CA GLU A 424 -6.92 -6.79 23.02
C GLU A 424 -6.67 -5.31 22.66
N LYS A 425 -5.42 -4.96 22.28
CA LYS A 425 -5.05 -3.61 21.85
C LYS A 425 -5.90 -3.10 20.70
N PHE A 426 -6.32 -3.98 19.79
CA PHE A 426 -7.01 -3.64 18.55
C PHE A 426 -8.47 -4.07 18.51
N LYS A 427 -9.14 -4.20 19.67
CA LYS A 427 -10.56 -4.52 19.74
C LYS A 427 -11.48 -3.47 19.08
N ASP A 428 -11.04 -2.21 19.06
CA ASP A 428 -11.76 -1.09 18.45
C ASP A 428 -11.03 -0.62 17.18
N VAL A 429 -10.82 -1.55 16.24
CA VAL A 429 -10.22 -1.35 14.92
C VAL A 429 -11.16 -1.89 13.87
N TYR A 430 -11.37 -1.12 12.80
CA TYR A 430 -12.44 -1.35 11.83
C TYR A 430 -11.96 -1.50 10.38
N GLY A 431 -10.64 -1.43 10.15
CA GLY A 431 -10.02 -1.80 8.89
C GLY A 431 -9.65 -0.65 7.95
N LEU A 432 -9.75 0.60 8.41
CA LEU A 432 -9.33 1.76 7.62
C LEU A 432 -8.77 2.87 8.49
N ALA A 433 -7.46 3.07 8.41
CA ALA A 433 -6.81 4.20 9.02
C ALA A 433 -6.92 5.48 8.17
N ALA A 434 -6.77 6.63 8.81
CA ALA A 434 -6.63 7.92 8.15
C ALA A 434 -5.67 8.84 8.92
N TYR A 435 -5.17 9.88 8.25
CA TYR A 435 -4.39 10.92 8.89
C TYR A 435 -5.25 11.80 9.78
N LEU A 436 -5.02 11.69 11.07
CA LEU A 436 -5.73 12.34 12.16
C LEU A 436 -4.71 12.97 13.14
N PRO A 437 -4.05 14.07 12.75
CA PRO A 437 -2.99 14.68 13.54
C PRO A 437 -3.51 15.32 14.80
N THR A 438 -2.73 15.22 15.90
CA THR A 438 -3.07 15.82 17.20
C THR A 438 -2.34 17.13 17.47
N TYR A 439 -1.17 17.36 16.86
CA TYR A 439 -0.29 18.49 17.19
C TYR A 439 -0.08 19.47 16.05
N SER A 440 0.31 19.01 14.89
CA SER A 440 0.64 19.85 13.72
C SER A 440 0.19 19.21 12.44
N TYR A 441 -0.22 20.04 11.50
CA TYR A 441 -0.47 19.64 10.13
C TYR A 441 0.84 19.53 9.36
N GLU A 442 0.97 18.50 8.53
CA GLU A 442 2.12 18.26 7.67
C GLU A 442 1.80 18.75 6.25
N SER A 443 2.48 19.80 5.78
CA SER A 443 2.17 20.44 4.49
C SER A 443 2.29 19.51 3.28
N ASP A 444 3.13 18.48 3.37
CA ASP A 444 3.32 17.53 2.29
C ASP A 444 2.08 16.63 2.07
N TYR A 445 1.13 16.64 3.01
CA TYR A 445 -0.17 16.02 2.84
C TYR A 445 -0.95 16.61 1.67
N ASP A 446 -0.74 17.90 1.36
CA ASP A 446 -1.35 18.59 0.24
C ASP A 446 -0.96 18.02 -1.14
N GLU A 447 0.07 17.15 -1.22
CA GLU A 447 0.48 16.49 -2.46
C GLU A 447 -0.42 15.32 -2.85
N LEU A 448 -1.13 14.72 -1.89
CA LEU A 448 -1.98 13.56 -2.09
C LEU A 448 -3.26 13.90 -2.86
N ALA A 449 -3.70 12.98 -3.72
CA ALA A 449 -5.01 13.10 -4.38
C ALA A 449 -6.15 13.18 -3.35
N TRP A 450 -6.02 12.47 -2.23
CA TRP A 450 -6.95 12.53 -1.11
C TRP A 450 -7.15 13.94 -0.56
N ALA A 451 -6.10 14.73 -0.38
CA ALA A 451 -6.19 16.12 0.04
C ALA A 451 -6.74 17.01 -1.08
N LYS A 452 -6.20 16.90 -2.30
CA LYS A 452 -6.57 17.77 -3.43
C LYS A 452 -8.02 17.66 -3.89
N GLU A 453 -8.63 16.49 -3.73
CA GLU A 453 -9.95 16.19 -4.28
C GLU A 453 -11.07 16.26 -3.22
N GLY A 454 -10.78 16.63 -1.96
CA GLY A 454 -11.77 16.70 -0.89
C GLY A 454 -11.38 17.64 0.25
N LYS A 455 -12.04 17.53 1.40
CA LYS A 455 -11.93 18.46 2.55
C LYS A 455 -11.24 17.87 3.77
N TRP A 456 -10.63 16.69 3.67
CA TRP A 456 -10.01 16.05 4.83
C TRP A 456 -8.78 16.81 5.34
N ASP A 457 -8.03 17.44 4.43
CA ASP A 457 -6.93 18.34 4.76
C ASP A 457 -7.41 19.62 5.47
N ASP A 458 -8.56 20.17 5.09
CA ASP A 458 -9.21 21.29 5.81
C ASP A 458 -9.53 20.90 7.26
N PHE A 459 -10.07 19.69 7.47
CA PHE A 459 -10.29 19.16 8.81
C PHE A 459 -8.98 19.00 9.60
N ALA A 460 -7.95 18.42 8.98
CA ALA A 460 -6.65 18.21 9.64
C ALA A 460 -5.97 19.55 9.99
N LYS A 461 -6.07 20.55 9.12
CA LYS A 461 -5.63 21.92 9.39
C LYS A 461 -6.44 22.57 10.49
N TRP A 462 -7.77 22.44 10.46
CA TRP A 462 -8.66 23.00 11.47
C TRP A 462 -8.41 22.42 12.86
N ILE A 463 -8.30 21.09 12.99
CA ILE A 463 -8.14 20.44 14.29
C ILE A 463 -6.80 20.75 14.94
N THR A 464 -5.75 20.99 14.16
CA THR A 464 -4.40 21.33 14.64
C THR A 464 -4.17 22.83 14.84
N ALA A 465 -5.00 23.70 14.26
CA ALA A 465 -4.92 25.13 14.48
C ALA A 465 -5.10 25.49 15.97
N LYS A 466 -4.28 26.50 16.45
CA LYS A 466 -4.32 26.99 17.82
C LYS A 466 -5.62 27.72 18.12
#